data_767dc889c374bbbbf2ebbb0e831158f5
#
_entry.id   767dc889c374bbbbf2ebbb0e831158f5
#
_cell.length_a   1.000
_cell.length_b   1.000
_cell.length_c   1.000
_cell.angle_alpha   90.00
_cell.angle_beta   90.00
_cell.angle_gamma   90.00
#
_symmetry.space_group_name_H-M   'P 1'
#
loop_
_entity.id
_entity.type
_entity.pdbx_description
1 polymer ?
#
loop_
_entity_poly.entity_id
_entity_poly.type
_entity_poly.pdbx_seq_one_letter_code
_entity_poly.pdbx_strand_id
1 'polypeptide(L)'
;MTARFTPAAYHGAVVWSWQQALFAAGLARQLEREDLPASTRTVLTDAQATLWRAIEATRATRSSELWSWAYENGAYKVVAFGAGKADVDESNAAQLWSTVYLAVQPPK
;
A
#
# COMPACT_ATOMS: atom_id res chain seq x y z
N MET A 1 -10.38 17.81 12.42
CA MET A 1 -9.86 16.45 12.17
C MET A 1 -9.42 16.25 10.72
N THR A 2 -10.24 16.67 9.75
CA THR A 2 -9.91 16.52 8.33
C THR A 2 -8.64 17.28 7.92
N ALA A 3 -8.32 18.38 8.58
CA ALA A 3 -7.12 19.16 8.27
C ALA A 3 -5.81 18.39 8.48
N ARG A 4 -5.83 17.34 9.31
CA ARG A 4 -4.66 16.50 9.55
C ARG A 4 -4.51 15.36 8.55
N PHE A 5 -5.58 15.04 7.84
CA PHE A 5 -5.58 13.95 6.86
C PHE A 5 -5.38 14.52 5.46
N THR A 6 -4.21 15.10 5.23
CA THR A 6 -3.84 15.67 3.94
C THR A 6 -2.76 14.83 3.27
N PRO A 7 -2.65 14.89 1.93
CA PRO A 7 -1.60 14.17 1.21
C PRO A 7 -0.19 14.57 1.62
N ALA A 8 -0.03 15.74 2.23
CA ALA A 8 1.26 16.28 2.60
C ALA A 8 1.65 16.01 4.05
N ALA A 9 0.71 15.51 4.87
CA ALA A 9 1.00 15.19 6.27
C ALA A 9 1.52 13.77 6.39
N TYR A 10 2.64 13.59 7.09
CA TYR A 10 3.30 12.28 7.22
C TYR A 10 2.37 11.21 7.81
N HIS A 11 1.47 11.62 8.70
CA HIS A 11 0.45 10.73 9.25
C HIS A 11 -0.96 11.17 8.81
N GLY A 12 -1.05 11.76 7.62
CA GLY A 12 -2.32 12.22 7.08
C GLY A 12 -2.96 11.22 6.13
N ALA A 13 -3.39 11.69 4.98
CA ALA A 13 -3.99 10.85 3.95
C ALA A 13 -2.88 10.13 3.15
N VAL A 14 -2.26 9.15 3.78
CA VAL A 14 -1.10 8.45 3.22
C VAL A 14 -1.30 6.93 3.36
N VAL A 15 -0.62 6.21 2.51
CA VAL A 15 -0.54 4.75 2.59
C VAL A 15 0.94 4.36 2.63
N TRP A 16 1.28 3.55 3.61
CA TRP A 16 2.65 3.11 3.83
C TRP A 16 2.94 1.88 2.98
N SER A 17 3.88 2.01 2.08
CA SER A 17 4.19 0.96 1.12
C SER A 17 4.62 -0.35 1.77
N TRP A 18 5.43 -0.26 2.83
CA TRP A 18 5.89 -1.47 3.53
C TRP A 18 4.74 -2.21 4.22
N GLN A 19 3.70 -1.50 4.67
CA GLN A 19 2.51 -2.13 5.24
C GLN A 19 1.75 -2.92 4.20
N GLN A 20 1.66 -2.41 2.97
CA GLN A 20 1.04 -3.16 1.89
C GLN A 20 1.78 -4.47 1.64
N ALA A 21 3.11 -4.44 1.61
CA ALA A 21 3.92 -5.63 1.40
C ALA A 21 3.77 -6.64 2.54
N LEU A 22 3.79 -6.17 3.79
CA LEU A 22 3.58 -7.04 4.94
C LEU A 22 2.19 -7.67 4.94
N PHE A 23 1.18 -6.90 4.55
CA PHE A 23 -0.19 -7.40 4.45
C PHE A 23 -0.29 -8.50 3.39
N ALA A 24 0.37 -8.30 2.25
CA ALA A 24 0.41 -9.29 1.18
C ALA A 24 1.09 -10.58 1.65
N ALA A 25 2.20 -10.47 2.35
CA ALA A 25 2.90 -11.61 2.90
C ALA A 25 2.03 -12.36 3.93
N GLY A 26 1.34 -11.61 4.80
CA GLY A 26 0.46 -12.20 5.80
C GLY A 26 -0.72 -12.95 5.18
N LEU A 27 -1.35 -12.38 4.17
CA LEU A 27 -2.45 -13.04 3.45
C LEU A 27 -1.97 -14.33 2.77
N ALA A 28 -0.80 -14.28 2.11
CA ALA A 28 -0.23 -15.45 1.47
C ALA A 28 0.02 -16.57 2.48
N ARG A 29 0.58 -16.22 3.63
CA ARG A 29 0.87 -17.18 4.68
C ARG A 29 -0.40 -17.80 5.26
N GLN A 30 -1.44 -16.99 5.50
CA GLN A 30 -2.70 -17.52 5.99
C GLN A 30 -3.35 -18.46 4.98
N LEU A 31 -3.26 -18.17 3.70
CA LEU A 31 -3.84 -19.00 2.64
C LEU A 31 -3.11 -20.32 2.46
N GLU A 32 -1.91 -20.49 3.01
CA GLU A 32 -1.21 -21.77 3.04
C GLU A 32 -1.81 -22.76 4.06
N ARG A 33 -2.62 -22.26 4.99
CA ARG A 33 -3.21 -23.11 6.02
C ARG A 33 -4.25 -24.05 5.42
N GLU A 34 -4.23 -25.30 5.86
CA GLU A 34 -5.19 -26.30 5.40
C GLU A 34 -6.47 -26.31 6.24
N ASP A 35 -6.44 -25.70 7.42
CA ASP A 35 -7.54 -25.73 8.39
C ASP A 35 -8.51 -24.55 8.26
N LEU A 36 -8.42 -23.75 7.20
CA LEU A 36 -9.32 -22.62 7.01
C LEU A 36 -10.71 -23.09 6.55
N PRO A 37 -11.79 -22.57 7.17
CA PRO A 37 -13.13 -22.74 6.60
C PRO A 37 -13.19 -22.20 5.18
N ALA A 38 -14.02 -22.82 4.33
CA ALA A 38 -14.13 -22.44 2.92
C ALA A 38 -14.54 -20.98 2.76
N SER A 39 -15.47 -20.48 3.59
CA SER A 39 -15.89 -19.08 3.54
C SER A 39 -14.77 -18.12 3.90
N THR A 40 -13.96 -18.46 4.88
CA THR A 40 -12.80 -17.66 5.26
C THR A 40 -11.77 -17.65 4.14
N ARG A 41 -11.50 -18.78 3.53
CA ARG A 41 -10.56 -18.86 2.40
C ARG A 41 -11.00 -17.97 1.25
N THR A 42 -12.28 -17.95 0.95
CA THR A 42 -12.83 -17.10 -0.11
C THR A 42 -12.58 -15.62 0.20
N VAL A 43 -12.87 -15.19 1.42
CA VAL A 43 -12.67 -13.79 1.84
C VAL A 43 -11.19 -13.41 1.75
N LEU A 44 -10.30 -14.27 2.22
CA LEU A 44 -8.86 -13.99 2.19
C LEU A 44 -8.32 -13.95 0.75
N THR A 45 -8.83 -14.82 -0.11
CA THR A 45 -8.45 -14.84 -1.52
C THR A 45 -8.88 -13.54 -2.22
N ASP A 46 -10.10 -13.09 -1.96
CA ASP A 46 -10.59 -11.83 -2.51
C ASP A 46 -9.80 -10.63 -1.98
N ALA A 47 -9.49 -10.65 -0.69
CA ALA A 47 -8.67 -9.60 -0.09
C ALA A 47 -7.27 -9.55 -0.71
N GLN A 48 -6.66 -10.71 -0.94
CA GLN A 48 -5.35 -10.80 -1.59
C GLN A 48 -5.38 -10.22 -3.00
N ALA A 49 -6.38 -10.59 -3.78
CA ALA A 49 -6.53 -10.09 -5.13
C ALA A 49 -6.72 -8.56 -5.15
N THR A 50 -7.54 -8.05 -4.23
CA THR A 50 -7.79 -6.61 -4.12
C THR A 50 -6.53 -5.85 -3.73
N LEU A 51 -5.79 -6.38 -2.75
CA LEU A 51 -4.54 -5.76 -2.31
C LEU A 51 -3.51 -5.72 -3.43
N TRP A 52 -3.35 -6.80 -4.18
CA TRP A 52 -2.39 -6.82 -5.29
C TRP A 52 -2.78 -5.88 -6.42
N ARG A 53 -4.09 -5.69 -6.67
CA ARG A 53 -4.52 -4.66 -7.62
C ARG A 53 -4.06 -3.26 -7.17
N ALA A 54 -4.18 -2.98 -5.87
CA ALA A 54 -3.72 -1.70 -5.31
C ALA A 54 -2.21 -1.56 -5.41
N ILE A 55 -1.46 -2.61 -5.09
CA ILE A 55 0.00 -2.61 -5.18
C ILE A 55 0.45 -2.35 -6.62
N GLU A 56 -0.16 -3.01 -7.59
CA GLU A 56 0.19 -2.81 -8.99
C GLU A 56 -0.20 -1.41 -9.49
N ALA A 57 -1.34 -0.89 -9.04
CA ALA A 57 -1.76 0.47 -9.41
C ALA A 57 -0.81 1.53 -8.85
N THR A 58 -0.11 1.22 -7.77
CA THR A 58 0.83 2.14 -7.11
C THR A 58 2.28 1.76 -7.35
N ARG A 59 2.56 1.01 -8.41
CA ARG A 59 3.91 0.51 -8.72
C ARG A 59 4.94 1.64 -8.79
N ALA A 60 4.58 2.80 -9.32
CA ALA A 60 5.48 3.93 -9.46
C ALA A 60 5.97 4.47 -8.11
N THR A 61 5.22 4.22 -7.03
CA THR A 61 5.57 4.68 -5.67
C THR A 61 6.09 3.56 -4.78
N ARG A 62 6.29 2.36 -5.34
CA ARG A 62 6.69 1.17 -4.58
C ARG A 62 8.01 1.35 -3.82
N SER A 63 8.94 2.10 -4.40
CA SER A 63 10.24 2.35 -3.79
C SER A 63 10.21 3.43 -2.70
N SER A 64 9.14 4.19 -2.61
CA SER A 64 8.96 5.19 -1.58
C SER A 64 8.45 4.56 -0.30
N GLU A 65 8.76 5.19 0.83
CA GLU A 65 8.24 4.74 2.11
C GLU A 65 6.72 4.74 2.14
N LEU A 66 6.13 5.78 1.56
CA LEU A 66 4.68 5.95 1.55
C LEU A 66 4.24 6.74 0.32
N TRP A 67 2.95 6.69 0.07
CA TRP A 67 2.32 7.46 -1.00
C TRP A 67 1.01 8.03 -0.49
N SER A 68 0.46 8.98 -1.24
CA SER A 68 -0.80 9.63 -0.91
C SER A 68 -1.83 9.43 -2.01
N TRP A 69 -3.03 9.94 -1.76
CA TRP A 69 -4.09 9.94 -2.74
C TRP A 69 -4.81 11.29 -2.72
N ALA A 70 -5.42 11.62 -3.81
CA ALA A 70 -6.24 12.82 -3.95
C ALA A 70 -7.50 12.47 -4.73
N TYR A 71 -8.58 13.19 -4.44
CA TYR A 71 -9.83 13.05 -5.19
C TYR A 71 -9.99 14.27 -6.07
N GLU A 72 -9.92 14.06 -7.38
CA GLU A 72 -9.98 15.13 -8.38
C GLU A 72 -10.83 14.68 -9.56
N ASN A 73 -11.65 15.60 -10.07
CA ASN A 73 -12.47 15.36 -11.26
C ASN A 73 -13.32 14.09 -11.16
N GLY A 74 -13.85 13.80 -9.98
CA GLY A 74 -14.70 12.65 -9.76
C GLY A 74 -13.97 11.33 -9.59
N ALA A 75 -12.66 11.33 -9.46
CA ALA A 75 -11.87 10.10 -9.34
C ALA A 75 -10.76 10.22 -8.32
N TYR A 76 -10.37 9.10 -7.72
CA TYR A 76 -9.20 9.03 -6.87
C TYR A 76 -7.94 8.86 -7.72
N LYS A 77 -6.87 9.53 -7.31
CA LYS A 77 -5.56 9.44 -7.96
C LYS A 77 -4.50 9.16 -6.92
N VAL A 78 -3.54 8.32 -7.28
CA VAL A 78 -2.33 8.12 -6.49
C VAL A 78 -1.41 9.32 -6.71
N VAL A 79 -0.90 9.89 -5.61
CA VAL A 79 0.04 10.99 -5.67
C VAL A 79 1.26 10.67 -4.82
N ALA A 80 2.41 11.17 -5.22
CA ALA A 80 3.62 11.01 -4.44
C ALA A 80 3.48 11.78 -3.13
N PHE A 81 4.01 11.21 -2.04
CA PHE A 81 4.03 11.90 -0.77
C PHE A 81 4.82 13.21 -0.90
N GLY A 82 4.28 14.27 -0.32
CA GLY A 82 4.94 15.56 -0.35
C GLY A 82 4.79 16.30 -1.67
N ALA A 83 4.01 15.81 -2.62
CA ALA A 83 3.78 16.48 -3.88
C ALA A 83 3.26 17.89 -3.64
N GLY A 84 3.93 18.91 -4.21
CA GLY A 84 3.58 20.31 -4.00
C GLY A 84 4.12 20.93 -2.73
N LYS A 85 4.92 20.21 -1.94
CA LYS A 85 5.55 20.70 -0.73
C LYS A 85 7.08 20.62 -0.81
N ALA A 86 7.73 21.48 -0.05
CA ALA A 86 9.19 21.51 0.03
C ALA A 86 9.77 20.43 0.95
N ASP A 87 8.95 19.92 1.87
CA ASP A 87 9.39 19.02 2.93
C ASP A 87 9.27 17.56 2.49
N VAL A 88 10.14 17.14 1.58
CA VAL A 88 10.13 15.80 1.03
C VAL A 88 11.17 14.87 1.68
N ASP A 89 11.91 15.37 2.66
CA ASP A 89 12.96 14.60 3.31
C ASP A 89 12.41 13.39 4.08
N GLU A 90 11.15 13.45 4.51
CA GLU A 90 10.49 12.37 5.21
C GLU A 90 10.10 11.22 4.28
N SER A 91 10.02 11.48 2.98
CA SER A 91 9.66 10.47 1.99
C SER A 91 10.79 10.32 0.97
N ASN A 92 11.70 9.47 1.26
CA ASN A 92 12.81 9.16 0.37
C ASN A 92 12.38 8.11 -0.65
N ALA A 93 12.72 8.31 -1.93
CA ALA A 93 12.34 7.40 -3.00
C ALA A 93 12.94 6.01 -2.86
N ALA A 94 14.02 5.87 -2.09
CA ALA A 94 14.72 4.60 -1.90
C ALA A 94 14.82 4.26 -0.41
N GLN A 95 13.68 4.15 0.25
CA GLN A 95 13.63 3.81 1.67
C GLN A 95 13.92 2.34 1.91
N LEU A 96 14.59 2.06 3.03
CA LEU A 96 14.87 0.68 3.44
C LEU A 96 13.59 -0.15 3.56
N TRP A 97 12.52 0.44 4.04
CA TRP A 97 11.24 -0.25 4.20
C TRP A 97 10.70 -0.83 2.90
N SER A 98 10.98 -0.18 1.76
CA SER A 98 10.49 -0.67 0.47
C SER A 98 11.20 -1.95 0.01
N THR A 99 12.31 -2.31 0.63
CA THR A 99 13.02 -3.56 0.29
C THR A 99 12.20 -4.80 0.61
N VAL A 100 11.16 -4.70 1.45
CA VAL A 100 10.27 -5.83 1.73
C VAL A 100 9.60 -6.36 0.48
N TYR A 101 9.43 -5.52 -0.56
CA TYR A 101 8.86 -5.97 -1.82
C TYR A 101 9.77 -6.93 -2.59
N LEU A 102 11.03 -7.02 -2.22
CA LEU A 102 11.93 -8.00 -2.82
C LEU A 102 11.60 -9.42 -2.37
N ALA A 103 10.98 -9.56 -1.20
CA ALA A 103 10.62 -10.84 -0.62
C ALA A 103 9.16 -11.21 -0.84
N VAL A 104 8.35 -10.32 -1.39
CA VAL A 104 6.90 -10.53 -1.56
C VAL A 104 6.59 -10.65 -3.03
N GLN A 105 5.90 -11.73 -3.40
CA GLN A 105 5.53 -12.01 -4.78
C GLN A 105 4.02 -12.09 -4.91
N PRO A 106 3.46 -11.66 -6.06
CA PRO A 106 2.04 -11.86 -6.32
C PRO A 106 1.69 -13.34 -6.40
N PRO A 107 0.45 -13.70 -6.08
CA PRO A 107 0.01 -15.09 -6.21
C PRO A 107 0.07 -15.54 -7.67
N LYS A 108 0.44 -16.78 -7.86
CA LYS A 108 0.48 -17.40 -9.20
C LYS A 108 -0.90 -17.78 -9.69
#